data_00c0fbeb5589c5305b0ad6a06cfcc20f
#
_entry.id   00c0fbeb5589c5305b0ad6a06cfcc20f
#
_cell.length_a   1.000
_cell.length_b   1.000
_cell.length_c   1.000
_cell.angle_alpha   90.00
_cell.angle_beta   90.00
_cell.angle_gamma   90.00
#
_symmetry.space_group_name_H-M   'P 1'
#
loop_
_entity.id
_entity.type
_entity.pdbx_description
1 polymer ?
#
loop_
_entity_poly.entity_id
_entity_poly.type
_entity_poly.pdbx_seq_one_letter_code
_entity_poly.pdbx_strand_id
1 'polypeptide(L)'
;SKRQGYRTIGEFIFNFAKEYGYALEIDIMDFGALLPSLAAERYDLVISSVTVTEERKESVLFSDTYCKSPIVMAISPKDEVTNKKLTLADIETSTIGIVTGTNYDLLVQKKFPKATRKYFSSTADVVLAMKQGKVDVLLADKDVYASMKWENADITRIEEPIEALYNALVL
;
A
#
# COMPACT_ATOMS: atom_id res chain seq x y z
N SER A 1 -3.51 -8.39 -18.34
CA SER A 1 -3.57 -9.52 -17.47
C SER A 1 -3.27 -9.12 -16.03
N LYS A 2 -4.22 -9.42 -15.15
CA LYS A 2 -4.48 -8.85 -13.84
C LYS A 2 -3.66 -9.38 -12.67
N ARG A 3 -2.96 -10.45 -12.87
CA ARG A 3 -2.11 -11.12 -11.87
C ARG A 3 -0.62 -10.80 -12.03
N GLN A 4 -0.27 -9.88 -12.92
CA GLN A 4 1.11 -9.74 -13.36
C GLN A 4 2.06 -9.19 -12.28
N GLY A 5 1.64 -8.24 -11.44
CA GLY A 5 2.51 -7.71 -10.39
C GLY A 5 2.76 -8.72 -9.26
N TYR A 6 1.69 -9.27 -8.69
CA TYR A 6 1.81 -10.33 -7.67
C TYR A 6 2.40 -11.62 -8.20
N ARG A 7 2.09 -11.95 -9.44
CA ARG A 7 2.66 -13.11 -10.12
C ARG A 7 4.18 -12.98 -10.25
N THR A 8 4.67 -11.81 -10.59
CA THR A 8 6.12 -11.57 -10.79
C THR A 8 6.91 -11.72 -9.49
N ILE A 9 6.42 -11.16 -8.35
CA ILE A 9 7.11 -11.27 -7.05
C ILE A 9 7.03 -12.70 -6.51
N GLY A 10 5.86 -13.32 -6.55
CA GLY A 10 5.69 -14.72 -6.12
C GLY A 10 6.49 -15.69 -6.97
N GLU A 11 6.50 -15.51 -8.30
CA GLU A 11 7.32 -16.32 -9.21
C GLU A 11 8.82 -16.09 -8.97
N PHE A 12 9.22 -14.87 -8.67
CA PHE A 12 10.61 -14.55 -8.36
C PHE A 12 11.10 -15.32 -7.12
N ILE A 13 10.40 -15.22 -6.00
CA ILE A 13 10.83 -15.87 -4.76
C ILE A 13 10.76 -17.39 -4.87
N PHE A 14 9.75 -17.92 -5.58
CA PHE A 14 9.64 -19.35 -5.83
C PHE A 14 10.82 -19.88 -6.67
N ASN A 15 11.19 -19.18 -7.72
CA ASN A 15 12.33 -19.54 -8.57
C ASN A 15 13.65 -19.41 -7.81
N PHE A 16 13.81 -18.33 -7.02
CA PHE A 16 14.96 -18.14 -6.15
C PHE A 16 15.13 -19.32 -5.18
N ALA A 17 14.08 -19.64 -4.43
CA ALA A 17 14.13 -20.75 -3.47
C ALA A 17 14.47 -22.08 -4.16
N LYS A 18 13.89 -22.35 -5.33
CA LYS A 18 14.17 -23.53 -6.13
C LYS A 18 15.62 -23.59 -6.63
N GLU A 19 16.15 -22.46 -7.12
CA GLU A 19 17.51 -22.37 -7.67
C GLU A 19 18.57 -22.63 -6.60
N TYR A 20 18.34 -22.08 -5.39
CA TYR A 20 19.29 -22.19 -4.28
C TYR A 20 18.99 -23.35 -3.31
N GLY A 21 17.98 -24.16 -3.59
CA GLY A 21 17.64 -25.36 -2.79
C GLY A 21 16.99 -25.05 -1.43
N TYR A 22 16.33 -23.90 -1.30
CA TYR A 22 15.58 -23.53 -0.09
C TYR A 22 14.18 -24.13 -0.10
N ALA A 23 13.71 -24.57 1.08
CA ALA A 23 12.29 -24.80 1.31
C ALA A 23 11.60 -23.45 1.51
N LEU A 24 10.49 -23.23 0.82
CA LEU A 24 9.74 -21.99 0.90
C LEU A 24 8.46 -22.18 1.72
N GLU A 25 8.36 -21.47 2.84
CA GLU A 25 7.15 -21.34 3.64
C GLU A 25 6.65 -19.89 3.54
N ILE A 26 5.35 -19.70 3.31
CA ILE A 26 4.77 -18.37 3.11
C ILE A 26 3.62 -18.15 4.09
N ASP A 27 3.77 -17.15 4.94
CA ASP A 27 2.73 -16.66 5.83
C ASP A 27 2.20 -15.30 5.36
N ILE A 28 0.90 -15.09 5.57
CA ILE A 28 0.22 -13.82 5.28
C ILE A 28 -0.20 -13.18 6.59
N MET A 29 0.11 -11.90 6.75
CA MET A 29 -0.24 -11.14 7.95
C MET A 29 -0.53 -9.68 7.63
N ASP A 30 -1.06 -8.95 8.61
CA ASP A 30 -1.27 -7.50 8.50
C ASP A 30 0.03 -6.77 8.24
N PHE A 31 -0.01 -5.73 7.40
CA PHE A 31 1.18 -4.99 6.97
C PHE A 31 1.99 -4.44 8.14
N GLY A 32 1.31 -3.94 9.19
CA GLY A 32 1.96 -3.41 10.40
C GLY A 32 2.71 -4.46 11.22
N ALA A 33 2.42 -5.76 11.04
CA ALA A 33 3.09 -6.85 11.72
C ALA A 33 4.35 -7.37 10.99
N LEU A 34 4.53 -7.01 9.72
CA LEU A 34 5.60 -7.55 8.87
C LEU A 34 7.01 -7.25 9.43
N LEU A 35 7.36 -5.98 9.57
CA LEU A 35 8.70 -5.58 10.03
C LEU A 35 8.98 -5.97 11.49
N PRO A 36 8.03 -5.82 12.45
CA PRO A 36 8.24 -6.32 13.80
C PRO A 36 8.47 -7.83 13.86
N SER A 37 7.78 -8.61 13.01
CA SER A 37 7.96 -10.07 12.97
C SER A 37 9.31 -10.47 12.37
N LEU A 38 9.80 -9.74 11.38
CA LEU A 38 11.14 -9.91 10.82
C LEU A 38 12.21 -9.54 11.85
N ALA A 39 12.10 -8.38 12.49
CA ALA A 39 13.02 -7.93 13.54
C ALA A 39 13.07 -8.87 14.76
N ALA A 40 11.99 -9.63 15.01
CA ALA A 40 11.94 -10.68 16.02
C ALA A 40 12.47 -12.04 15.53
N GLU A 41 13.12 -12.08 14.35
CA GLU A 41 13.71 -13.29 13.75
C GLU A 41 12.72 -14.44 13.54
N ARG A 42 11.44 -14.12 13.31
CA ARG A 42 10.40 -15.12 13.04
C ARG A 42 10.34 -15.53 11.58
N TYR A 43 10.88 -14.69 10.71
CA TYR A 43 10.90 -14.83 9.25
C TYR A 43 12.27 -14.40 8.73
N ASP A 44 12.70 -15.01 7.63
CA ASP A 44 13.95 -14.68 6.97
C ASP A 44 13.81 -13.53 5.96
N LEU A 45 12.59 -13.30 5.46
CA LEU A 45 12.34 -12.35 4.38
C LEU A 45 10.92 -11.82 4.41
N VAL A 46 10.75 -10.53 4.11
CA VAL A 46 9.45 -9.89 3.87
C VAL A 46 9.36 -9.40 2.42
N ILE A 47 8.26 -9.75 1.75
CA ILE A 47 7.91 -9.29 0.40
C ILE A 47 6.49 -8.73 0.42
N SER A 48 6.33 -7.42 0.44
CA SER A 48 5.00 -6.77 0.50
C SER A 48 5.03 -5.31 0.05
N SER A 49 5.70 -5.00 -1.05
CA SER A 49 5.86 -3.62 -1.52
C SER A 49 6.33 -2.65 -0.41
N VAL A 50 7.26 -3.12 0.42
CA VAL A 50 7.78 -2.34 1.53
C VAL A 50 8.64 -1.20 1.01
N THR A 51 8.24 0.03 1.28
CA THR A 51 9.00 1.21 0.91
C THR A 51 10.29 1.32 1.72
N VAL A 52 11.39 1.57 1.04
CA VAL A 52 12.68 1.88 1.68
C VAL A 52 12.61 3.26 2.33
N THR A 53 12.86 3.33 3.63
CA THR A 53 12.98 4.58 4.39
C THR A 53 14.21 4.51 5.30
N GLU A 54 14.80 5.66 5.63
CA GLU A 54 15.95 5.71 6.53
C GLU A 54 15.61 5.17 7.93
N GLU A 55 14.42 5.49 8.44
CA GLU A 55 13.93 4.97 9.71
C GLU A 55 13.89 3.43 9.72
N ARG A 56 13.38 2.80 8.67
CA ARG A 56 13.31 1.34 8.57
C ARG A 56 14.68 0.68 8.45
N LYS A 57 15.65 1.35 7.79
CA LYS A 57 17.02 0.87 7.69
C LYS A 57 17.75 0.77 9.04
N GLU A 58 17.25 1.44 10.07
CA GLU A 58 17.81 1.33 11.42
C GLU A 58 17.53 -0.03 12.07
N SER A 59 16.51 -0.73 11.62
CA SER A 59 16.04 -1.99 12.24
C SER A 59 16.04 -3.21 11.32
N VAL A 60 16.11 -3.02 10.01
CA VAL A 60 16.09 -4.09 9.01
C VAL A 60 16.99 -3.79 7.84
N LEU A 61 17.40 -4.85 7.12
CA LEU A 61 18.16 -4.73 5.87
C LEU A 61 17.21 -4.70 4.68
N PHE A 62 17.61 -4.02 3.63
CA PHE A 62 16.89 -3.96 2.36
C PHE A 62 17.76 -4.50 1.23
N SER A 63 17.14 -5.23 0.31
CA SER A 63 17.74 -5.51 -1.00
C SER A 63 17.86 -4.23 -1.82
N ASP A 64 18.44 -4.33 -3.01
CA ASP A 64 18.24 -3.33 -4.05
C ASP A 64 16.74 -3.17 -4.34
N THR A 65 16.36 -1.96 -4.73
CA THR A 65 14.96 -1.67 -5.05
C THR A 65 14.54 -2.42 -6.32
N TYR A 66 13.45 -3.17 -6.25
CA TYR A 66 12.92 -3.93 -7.37
C TYR A 66 11.82 -3.21 -8.15
N CYS A 67 11.15 -2.23 -7.54
CA CYS A 67 10.17 -1.42 -8.24
C CYS A 67 10.07 0.01 -7.71
N LYS A 68 9.59 0.89 -8.58
CA LYS A 68 9.16 2.25 -8.26
C LYS A 68 7.65 2.30 -8.41
N SER A 69 6.92 2.47 -7.32
CA SER A 69 5.47 2.47 -7.30
C SER A 69 4.91 3.87 -7.11
N PRO A 70 4.16 4.41 -8.10
CA PRO A 70 3.42 5.64 -7.93
C PRO A 70 2.31 5.46 -6.89
N ILE A 71 2.18 6.41 -5.96
CA ILE A 71 1.08 6.45 -5.00
C ILE A 71 -0.09 7.19 -5.61
N VAL A 72 -1.25 6.58 -5.54
CA VAL A 72 -2.51 7.13 -6.02
C VAL A 72 -3.50 7.28 -4.89
N MET A 73 -4.44 8.20 -5.06
CA MET A 73 -5.58 8.38 -4.17
C MET A 73 -6.81 7.74 -4.78
N ALA A 74 -7.34 6.73 -4.11
CA ALA A 74 -8.63 6.14 -4.42
C ALA A 74 -9.74 6.87 -3.67
N ILE A 75 -10.87 7.10 -4.34
CA ILE A 75 -12.03 7.82 -3.81
C ILE A 75 -13.30 6.99 -3.91
N SER A 76 -14.25 7.28 -3.02
CA SER A 76 -15.55 6.60 -2.99
C SER A 76 -16.45 7.06 -4.13
N PRO A 77 -17.29 6.16 -4.70
CA PRO A 77 -18.23 6.48 -5.78
C PRO A 77 -19.29 7.50 -5.41
N LYS A 78 -19.52 7.77 -4.12
CA LYS A 78 -20.46 8.82 -3.71
C LYS A 78 -20.08 10.19 -4.27
N ASP A 79 -18.81 10.42 -4.52
CA ASP A 79 -18.31 11.68 -5.05
C ASP A 79 -18.42 11.75 -6.58
N GLU A 80 -18.54 10.61 -7.28
CA GLU A 80 -18.85 10.57 -8.72
C GLU A 80 -20.30 11.03 -9.02
N VAL A 81 -21.23 10.83 -8.09
CA VAL A 81 -22.63 11.24 -8.27
C VAL A 81 -22.76 12.76 -8.42
N THR A 82 -21.80 13.51 -7.90
CA THR A 82 -21.76 14.98 -8.04
C THR A 82 -21.10 15.44 -9.34
N ASN A 83 -20.62 14.52 -10.21
CA ASN A 83 -19.90 14.83 -11.45
C ASN A 83 -18.70 15.80 -11.24
N LYS A 84 -18.23 15.94 -10.00
CA LYS A 84 -17.10 16.80 -9.68
C LYS A 84 -15.80 15.99 -9.79
N LYS A 85 -14.95 16.35 -10.71
CA LYS A 85 -13.58 15.82 -10.78
C LYS A 85 -12.82 16.32 -9.54
N LEU A 86 -12.63 15.45 -8.53
CA LEU A 86 -11.86 15.78 -7.35
C LEU A 86 -10.39 16.03 -7.71
N THR A 87 -9.84 17.05 -7.10
CA THR A 87 -8.43 17.44 -7.21
C THR A 87 -7.72 17.25 -5.87
N LEU A 88 -6.39 17.35 -5.84
CA LEU A 88 -5.63 17.30 -4.60
C LEU A 88 -6.06 18.39 -3.59
N ALA A 89 -6.51 19.54 -4.08
CA ALA A 89 -7.01 20.62 -3.22
C ALA A 89 -8.29 20.24 -2.46
N ASP A 90 -9.16 19.42 -3.05
CA ASP A 90 -10.39 18.95 -2.42
C ASP A 90 -10.13 17.96 -1.29
N ILE A 91 -8.92 17.39 -1.24
CA ILE A 91 -8.53 16.35 -0.26
C ILE A 91 -8.05 16.97 1.06
N GLU A 92 -7.68 18.24 1.08
CA GLU A 92 -7.01 18.88 2.23
C GLU A 92 -7.80 18.78 3.55
N THR A 93 -9.12 18.68 3.47
CA THR A 93 -10.02 18.56 4.66
C THR A 93 -10.76 17.23 4.72
N SER A 94 -10.42 16.29 3.85
CA SER A 94 -11.07 14.97 3.77
C SER A 94 -10.65 14.06 4.91
N THR A 95 -11.41 12.99 5.12
CA THR A 95 -11.02 11.88 5.98
C THR A 95 -10.27 10.84 5.16
N ILE A 96 -8.98 10.64 5.47
CA ILE A 96 -8.09 9.73 4.77
C ILE A 96 -7.92 8.45 5.59
N GLY A 97 -8.18 7.30 4.96
CA GLY A 97 -7.91 5.98 5.52
C GLY A 97 -6.47 5.55 5.25
N ILE A 98 -5.80 5.12 6.29
CA ILE A 98 -4.39 4.74 6.28
C ILE A 98 -4.25 3.32 6.83
N VAL A 99 -3.57 2.45 6.09
CA VAL A 99 -3.20 1.13 6.61
C VAL A 99 -2.03 1.30 7.59
N THR A 100 -2.22 0.79 8.79
CA THR A 100 -1.22 0.88 9.87
C THR A 100 0.11 0.27 9.45
N GLY A 101 1.20 0.93 9.82
CA GLY A 101 2.57 0.50 9.49
C GLY A 101 3.06 0.93 8.11
N THR A 102 2.18 1.51 7.25
CA THR A 102 2.62 2.10 5.99
C THR A 102 3.25 3.48 6.23
N ASN A 103 4.09 3.92 5.31
CA ASN A 103 4.64 5.28 5.33
C ASN A 103 3.66 6.34 4.78
N TYR A 104 2.43 5.93 4.44
CA TYR A 104 1.39 6.86 3.97
C TYR A 104 1.00 7.88 5.04
N ASP A 105 1.11 7.52 6.32
CA ASP A 105 0.83 8.46 7.41
C ASP A 105 1.74 9.71 7.34
N LEU A 106 3.04 9.50 7.17
CA LEU A 106 4.00 10.61 7.01
C LEU A 106 3.73 11.41 5.74
N LEU A 107 3.36 10.73 4.66
CA LEU A 107 3.02 11.38 3.39
C LEU A 107 1.78 12.27 3.54
N VAL A 108 0.73 11.76 4.19
CA VAL A 108 -0.51 12.51 4.46
C VAL A 108 -0.22 13.70 5.38
N GLN A 109 0.53 13.49 6.45
CA GLN A 109 0.89 14.55 7.39
C GLN A 109 1.64 15.70 6.69
N LYS A 110 2.53 15.37 5.77
CA LYS A 110 3.32 16.35 5.02
C LYS A 110 2.51 17.10 3.96
N LYS A 111 1.67 16.38 3.20
CA LYS A 111 0.98 16.92 2.03
C LYS A 111 -0.43 17.44 2.32
N PHE A 112 -1.11 16.85 3.30
CA PHE A 112 -2.49 17.16 3.68
C PHE A 112 -2.62 17.33 5.20
N PRO A 113 -1.93 18.33 5.78
CA PRO A 113 -1.85 18.50 7.24
C PRO A 113 -3.20 18.76 7.92
N LYS A 114 -4.21 19.20 7.18
CA LYS A 114 -5.57 19.44 7.70
C LYS A 114 -6.50 18.24 7.53
N ALA A 115 -6.08 17.21 6.81
CA ALA A 115 -6.87 15.99 6.62
C ALA A 115 -7.03 15.23 7.93
N THR A 116 -8.21 14.64 8.14
CA THR A 116 -8.45 13.73 9.25
C THR A 116 -7.90 12.35 8.88
N ARG A 117 -7.05 11.77 9.71
CA ARG A 117 -6.45 10.43 9.49
C ARG A 117 -7.20 9.38 10.31
N LYS A 118 -7.57 8.28 9.67
CA LYS A 118 -8.13 7.09 10.32
C LYS A 118 -7.31 5.86 9.95
N TYR A 119 -6.99 5.03 10.94
CA TYR A 119 -6.09 3.90 10.80
C TYR A 119 -6.84 2.59 10.78
N PHE A 120 -6.39 1.66 9.93
CA PHE A 120 -6.99 0.36 9.69
C PHE A 120 -5.92 -0.72 9.58
N SER A 121 -6.30 -1.96 9.84
CA SER A 121 -5.38 -3.11 9.75
C SER A 121 -5.07 -3.49 8.30
N SER A 122 -6.04 -3.32 7.39
CA SER A 122 -5.92 -3.74 6.00
C SER A 122 -6.54 -2.74 5.01
N THR A 123 -6.14 -2.85 3.74
CA THR A 123 -6.77 -2.11 2.64
C THR A 123 -8.26 -2.45 2.50
N ALA A 124 -8.65 -3.71 2.75
CA ALA A 124 -10.05 -4.13 2.69
C ALA A 124 -10.91 -3.40 3.74
N ASP A 125 -10.39 -3.20 4.96
CA ASP A 125 -11.09 -2.45 6.00
C ASP A 125 -11.27 -0.98 5.63
N VAL A 126 -10.25 -0.35 5.00
CA VAL A 126 -10.38 1.02 4.49
C VAL A 126 -11.46 1.09 3.42
N VAL A 127 -11.46 0.16 2.45
CA VAL A 127 -12.48 0.10 1.38
C VAL A 127 -13.88 -0.07 1.97
N LEU A 128 -14.04 -0.91 2.98
CA LEU A 128 -15.32 -1.08 3.66
C LEU A 128 -15.76 0.23 4.35
N ALA A 129 -14.84 0.91 5.02
CA ALA A 129 -15.11 2.21 5.65
C ALA A 129 -15.46 3.30 4.63
N MET A 130 -14.83 3.29 3.44
CA MET A 130 -15.19 4.18 2.33
C MET A 130 -16.62 3.91 1.84
N LYS A 131 -16.99 2.65 1.63
CA LYS A 131 -18.37 2.27 1.24
C LYS A 131 -19.42 2.69 2.27
N GLN A 132 -19.03 2.73 3.54
CA GLN A 132 -19.88 3.20 4.64
C GLN A 132 -19.89 4.72 4.81
N GLY A 133 -19.13 5.45 4.00
CA GLY A 133 -18.99 6.92 4.09
C GLY A 133 -18.25 7.42 5.33
N LYS A 134 -17.43 6.57 5.95
CA LYS A 134 -16.61 6.89 7.13
C LYS A 134 -15.21 7.40 6.76
N VAL A 135 -14.79 7.14 5.54
CA VAL A 135 -13.52 7.54 4.92
C VAL A 135 -13.82 8.01 3.51
N ASP A 136 -13.20 9.11 3.11
CA ASP A 136 -13.39 9.71 1.79
C ASP A 136 -12.33 9.22 0.80
N VAL A 137 -11.10 9.05 1.28
CA VAL A 137 -9.92 8.79 0.45
C VAL A 137 -9.07 7.68 1.04
N LEU A 138 -8.51 6.85 0.15
CA LEU A 138 -7.50 5.84 0.45
C LEU A 138 -6.24 6.10 -0.36
N LEU A 139 -5.06 6.11 0.27
CA LEU A 139 -3.77 6.05 -0.42
C LEU A 139 -3.40 4.60 -0.69
N ALA A 140 -2.95 4.34 -1.89
CA ALA A 140 -2.49 3.01 -2.29
C ALA A 140 -1.41 3.10 -3.36
N ASP A 141 -0.53 2.11 -3.40
CA ASP A 141 0.30 1.84 -4.57
C ASP A 141 -0.57 1.59 -5.79
N LYS A 142 -0.11 1.99 -6.97
CA LYS A 142 -0.84 1.80 -8.23
C LYS A 142 -1.29 0.35 -8.45
N ASP A 143 -0.47 -0.63 -8.07
CA ASP A 143 -0.79 -2.05 -8.22
C ASP A 143 -1.83 -2.52 -7.21
N VAL A 144 -1.77 -2.04 -5.97
CA VAL A 144 -2.79 -2.25 -4.94
C VAL A 144 -4.11 -1.63 -5.39
N TYR A 145 -4.09 -0.41 -5.93
CA TYR A 145 -5.27 0.22 -6.51
C TYR A 145 -5.85 -0.60 -7.66
N ALA A 146 -5.03 -1.11 -8.56
CA ALA A 146 -5.48 -1.90 -9.69
C ALA A 146 -6.17 -3.21 -9.24
N SER A 147 -5.64 -3.87 -8.21
CA SER A 147 -6.26 -5.05 -7.61
C SER A 147 -7.59 -4.70 -6.94
N MET A 148 -7.60 -3.67 -6.13
CA MET A 148 -8.79 -3.18 -5.43
C MET A 148 -9.91 -2.75 -6.39
N LYS A 149 -9.57 -2.03 -7.47
CA LYS A 149 -10.50 -1.60 -8.53
C LYS A 149 -11.14 -2.79 -9.24
N TRP A 150 -10.42 -3.90 -9.35
CA TRP A 150 -10.97 -5.11 -9.94
C TRP A 150 -12.11 -5.71 -9.11
N GLU A 151 -11.97 -5.72 -7.80
CA GLU A 151 -12.98 -6.24 -6.86
C GLU A 151 -14.09 -5.21 -6.57
N ASN A 152 -13.78 -3.92 -6.74
CA ASN A 152 -14.64 -2.79 -6.41
C ASN A 152 -14.70 -1.82 -7.61
N ALA A 153 -15.50 -2.18 -8.64
CA ALA A 153 -15.56 -1.45 -9.91
C ALA A 153 -15.98 0.03 -9.78
N ASP A 154 -16.66 0.35 -8.69
CA ASP A 154 -17.16 1.67 -8.33
C ASP A 154 -16.10 2.62 -7.75
N ILE A 155 -14.97 2.11 -7.24
CA ILE A 155 -13.89 2.96 -6.74
C ILE A 155 -13.12 3.58 -7.90
N THR A 156 -12.93 4.89 -7.86
CA THR A 156 -12.13 5.65 -8.81
C THR A 156 -10.88 6.23 -8.18
N ARG A 157 -10.06 6.92 -8.94
CA ARG A 157 -8.87 7.58 -8.43
C ARG A 157 -8.79 9.02 -8.90
N ILE A 158 -8.08 9.83 -8.12
CA ILE A 158 -7.61 11.13 -8.58
C ILE A 158 -6.48 10.89 -9.58
N GLU A 159 -6.55 11.52 -10.75
CA GLU A 159 -5.58 11.32 -11.84
C GLU A 159 -4.18 11.85 -11.51
N GLU A 160 -4.10 12.87 -10.65
CA GLU A 160 -2.84 13.49 -10.24
C GLU A 160 -2.08 12.55 -9.29
N PRO A 161 -0.86 12.08 -9.66
CA PRO A 161 -0.05 11.27 -8.76
C PRO A 161 0.49 12.13 -7.62
N ILE A 162 0.56 11.57 -6.41
CA ILE A 162 1.06 12.30 -5.24
C ILE A 162 2.59 12.23 -5.19
N GLU A 163 3.12 11.03 -5.30
CA GLU A 163 4.53 10.71 -5.15
C GLU A 163 4.78 9.31 -5.72
N ALA A 164 6.04 8.96 -5.92
CA ALA A 164 6.43 7.59 -6.23
C ALA A 164 7.42 7.09 -5.17
N LEU A 165 7.17 5.89 -4.66
CA LEU A 165 7.96 5.24 -3.63
C LEU A 165 8.78 4.10 -4.21
N TYR A 166 9.92 3.82 -3.60
CA TYR A 166 10.82 2.75 -3.99
C TYR A 166 10.67 1.58 -3.03
N ASN A 167 10.35 0.41 -3.55
CA ASN A 167 10.10 -0.79 -2.78
C ASN A 167 11.22 -1.81 -2.95
N ALA A 168 11.56 -2.48 -1.85
CA ALA A 168 12.60 -3.51 -1.80
C ALA A 168 12.13 -4.73 -0.99
N LEU A 169 12.87 -5.83 -1.11
CA LEU A 169 12.76 -6.95 -0.18
C LEU A 169 13.36 -6.52 1.16
N VAL A 170 12.85 -7.06 2.26
CA VAL A 170 13.34 -6.78 3.60
C VAL A 170 13.88 -8.06 4.22
N LEU A 171 15.10 -7.97 4.79
CA LEU A 171 15.87 -9.06 5.36
C LEU A 171 16.12 -8.80 6.84
#